data_edc7723aa0129f87481f2239461fc067
#
_entry.id   edc7723aa0129f87481f2239461fc067
#
_cell.length_a   1.000
_cell.length_b   1.000
_cell.length_c   1.000
_cell.angle_alpha   90.00
_cell.angle_beta   90.00
_cell.angle_gamma   90.00
#
_symmetry.space_group_name_H-M   'P 1'
#
loop_
_entity.id
_entity.type
_entity.pdbx_description
1 polymer ?
#
loop_
_entity_poly.entity_id
_entity_poly.type
_entity_poly.pdbx_seq_one_letter_code
_entity_poly.pdbx_strand_id
1 'polypeptide(L)'
;MQKKIVWIGLALVLASRLQVNAQYANQDSTYKRWFVGSSLYMLGNFAKVNNPEYVQLNLGYRITPKDVLSLDFKRSIYSWPIGIPFGPSFDKPGLNYPGHARILAPTIGYQRFWWKGVFTSVHALNAFEKYLDENKRKIGNGYTLYLNFHLGYQLKFFKNRFFFEPAIGCSYWPVRTHVPESFKSVEKKWNNYFIQPGFNFGFNI
;
A
#
# COMPACT_ATOMS: atom_id res chain seq x y z
N MET A 1 20.73 24.81 -12.12
CA MET A 1 19.55 25.69 -12.02
C MET A 1 18.29 25.11 -12.66
N GLN A 2 18.34 24.45 -13.79
CA GLN A 2 17.15 23.93 -14.51
C GLN A 2 16.30 22.90 -13.73
N LYS A 3 16.89 22.02 -12.93
CA LYS A 3 16.12 21.01 -12.17
C LYS A 3 15.19 21.59 -11.09
N LYS A 4 15.54 22.73 -10.49
CA LYS A 4 14.68 23.40 -9.50
C LYS A 4 13.43 24.06 -10.10
N ILE A 5 13.53 24.53 -11.34
CA ILE A 5 12.42 25.20 -12.05
C ILE A 5 11.34 24.19 -12.43
N VAL A 6 11.70 22.96 -12.78
CA VAL A 6 10.74 21.89 -13.12
C VAL A 6 9.89 21.50 -11.91
N TRP A 7 10.47 21.42 -10.72
CA TRP A 7 9.71 21.09 -9.49
C TRP A 7 8.77 22.19 -9.04
N ILE A 8 9.16 23.47 -9.22
CA ILE A 8 8.29 24.61 -8.90
C ILE A 8 7.12 24.67 -9.90
N GLY A 9 7.37 24.42 -11.20
CA GLY A 9 6.32 24.33 -12.21
C GLY A 9 5.31 23.20 -11.93
N LEU A 10 5.76 22.04 -11.52
CA LEU A 10 4.90 20.91 -11.18
C LEU A 10 4.04 21.20 -9.93
N ALA A 11 4.61 21.84 -8.92
CA ALA A 11 3.89 22.25 -7.71
C ALA A 11 2.83 23.31 -8.00
N LEU A 12 3.09 24.28 -8.89
CA LEU A 12 2.14 25.31 -9.29
C LEU A 12 0.99 24.73 -10.13
N VAL A 13 1.25 23.79 -11.01
CA VAL A 13 0.21 23.10 -11.80
C VAL A 13 -0.69 22.25 -10.90
N LEU A 14 -0.14 21.61 -9.88
CA LEU A 14 -0.91 20.88 -8.87
C LEU A 14 -1.75 21.83 -8.01
N ALA A 15 -1.19 22.95 -7.58
CA ALA A 15 -1.89 23.94 -6.77
C ALA A 15 -3.05 24.65 -7.52
N SER A 16 -2.89 24.97 -8.80
CA SER A 16 -3.93 25.62 -9.62
C SER A 16 -5.16 24.74 -9.87
N ARG A 17 -5.00 23.39 -9.82
CA ARG A 17 -6.12 22.45 -9.98
C ARG A 17 -6.93 22.24 -8.70
N LEU A 18 -6.40 22.64 -7.53
CA LEU A 18 -7.07 22.47 -6.24
C LEU A 18 -8.19 23.51 -6.00
N GLN A 19 -8.13 24.67 -6.62
CA GLN A 19 -9.10 25.76 -6.38
C GLN A 19 -10.48 25.58 -7.07
N VAL A 20 -10.56 24.81 -8.17
CA VAL A 20 -11.79 24.74 -8.99
C VAL A 20 -12.88 23.84 -8.40
N ASN A 21 -12.56 22.96 -7.46
CA ASN A 21 -13.51 21.92 -7.00
C ASN A 21 -14.00 22.07 -5.55
N ALA A 22 -13.56 23.09 -4.82
CA ALA A 22 -14.00 23.31 -3.44
C ALA A 22 -15.49 23.70 -3.33
N GLN A 23 -16.07 24.27 -4.37
CA GLN A 23 -17.48 24.70 -4.38
C GLN A 23 -18.49 23.55 -4.51
N TYR A 24 -18.11 22.40 -5.09
CA TYR A 24 -19.03 21.26 -5.26
C TYR A 24 -19.17 20.37 -4.01
N ALA A 25 -18.26 20.47 -3.05
CA ALA A 25 -18.26 19.64 -1.85
C ALA A 25 -19.35 20.02 -0.83
N ASN A 26 -19.90 21.21 -0.90
CA ASN A 26 -20.85 21.73 0.10
C ASN A 26 -22.32 21.39 -0.15
N GLN A 27 -22.68 20.75 -1.26
CA GLN A 27 -24.09 20.48 -1.61
C GLN A 27 -24.54 19.03 -1.40
N ASP A 28 -23.64 18.09 -1.20
CA ASP A 28 -24.00 16.67 -0.98
C ASP A 28 -23.96 16.34 0.52
N SER A 29 -25.12 16.25 1.15
CA SER A 29 -25.26 15.87 2.57
C SER A 29 -24.75 14.45 2.87
N THR A 30 -24.50 13.63 1.85
CA THR A 30 -23.92 12.30 1.97
C THR A 30 -22.40 12.31 1.87
N TYR A 31 -21.79 13.44 1.57
CA TYR A 31 -20.34 13.57 1.42
C TYR A 31 -19.66 13.55 2.79
N LYS A 32 -18.92 12.47 3.03
CA LYS A 32 -18.10 12.30 4.23
C LYS A 32 -16.63 12.53 3.88
N ARG A 33 -15.97 13.40 4.65
CA ARG A 33 -14.55 13.73 4.41
C ARG A 33 -13.60 12.68 4.92
N TRP A 34 -13.91 12.07 6.05
CA TRP A 34 -13.07 11.06 6.67
C TRP A 34 -13.55 9.65 6.35
N PHE A 35 -12.61 8.73 6.29
CA PHE A 35 -12.92 7.31 6.29
C PHE A 35 -11.84 6.53 7.04
N VAL A 36 -12.24 5.38 7.54
CA VAL A 36 -11.35 4.34 8.05
C VAL A 36 -11.48 3.10 7.18
N GLY A 37 -10.39 2.39 7.00
CA GLY A 37 -10.40 1.22 6.12
C GLY A 37 -9.31 0.22 6.46
N SER A 38 -9.33 -0.86 5.68
CA SER A 38 -8.34 -1.93 5.74
C SER A 38 -8.27 -2.64 4.38
N SER A 39 -7.56 -3.76 4.33
CA SER A 39 -7.40 -4.57 3.13
C SER A 39 -7.85 -6.01 3.37
N LEU A 40 -8.43 -6.65 2.34
CA LEU A 40 -8.77 -8.08 2.40
C LEU A 40 -7.54 -8.98 2.49
N TYR A 41 -6.33 -8.47 2.35
CA TYR A 41 -5.11 -9.25 2.63
C TYR A 41 -5.04 -9.78 4.06
N MET A 42 -5.81 -9.19 5.00
CA MET A 42 -5.99 -9.73 6.35
C MET A 42 -6.58 -11.15 6.36
N LEU A 43 -7.29 -11.56 5.30
CA LEU A 43 -7.78 -12.93 5.14
C LEU A 43 -6.63 -13.95 4.98
N GLY A 44 -5.43 -13.51 4.59
CA GLY A 44 -4.22 -14.33 4.60
C GLY A 44 -3.86 -14.86 5.98
N ASN A 45 -4.36 -14.24 7.05
CA ASN A 45 -4.17 -14.71 8.42
C ASN A 45 -4.84 -16.07 8.71
N PHE A 46 -5.77 -16.50 7.86
CA PHE A 46 -6.37 -17.84 7.95
C PHE A 46 -5.51 -18.93 7.28
N ALA A 47 -4.39 -18.57 6.64
CA ALA A 47 -3.47 -19.55 6.06
C ALA A 47 -2.85 -20.43 7.16
N LYS A 48 -2.89 -21.75 6.95
CA LYS A 48 -2.30 -22.72 7.90
C LYS A 48 -0.78 -22.67 7.91
N VAL A 49 -0.18 -22.33 6.78
CA VAL A 49 1.27 -22.24 6.58
C VAL A 49 1.61 -20.81 6.20
N ASN A 50 2.72 -20.27 6.74
CA ASN A 50 3.20 -18.93 6.46
C ASN A 50 2.15 -17.82 6.73
N ASN A 51 1.39 -17.95 7.82
CA ASN A 51 0.44 -16.94 8.26
C ASN A 51 1.16 -15.58 8.37
N PRO A 52 0.71 -14.54 7.65
CA PRO A 52 1.40 -13.26 7.59
C PRO A 52 1.19 -12.38 8.82
N GLU A 53 0.37 -12.76 9.79
CA GLU A 53 -0.01 -11.88 10.91
C GLU A 53 -0.34 -10.45 10.43
N TYR A 54 -1.05 -10.37 9.32
CA TYR A 54 -1.28 -9.12 8.62
C TYR A 54 -2.34 -8.28 9.30
N VAL A 55 -1.97 -7.05 9.61
CA VAL A 55 -2.88 -6.01 10.11
C VAL A 55 -2.64 -4.74 9.30
N GLN A 56 -3.71 -4.12 8.83
CA GLN A 56 -3.67 -2.82 8.15
C GLN A 56 -4.79 -1.94 8.65
N LEU A 57 -4.47 -0.69 8.95
CA LEU A 57 -5.41 0.37 9.24
C LEU A 57 -5.14 1.53 8.30
N ASN A 58 -6.16 1.98 7.59
CA ASN A 58 -6.11 3.13 6.70
C ASN A 58 -6.97 4.24 7.29
N LEU A 59 -6.42 5.44 7.41
CA LEU A 59 -7.15 6.66 7.73
C LEU A 59 -7.06 7.59 6.53
N GLY A 60 -8.18 7.92 5.93
CA GLY A 60 -8.21 8.77 4.75
C GLY A 60 -9.01 10.04 4.95
N TYR A 61 -8.56 11.10 4.27
CA TYR A 61 -9.20 12.40 4.25
C TYR A 61 -9.40 12.88 2.80
N ARG A 62 -10.65 13.19 2.45
CA ARG A 62 -10.99 13.75 1.14
C ARG A 62 -10.76 15.26 1.15
N ILE A 63 -9.68 15.68 0.51
CA ILE A 63 -9.36 17.12 0.32
C ILE A 63 -10.41 17.74 -0.61
N THR A 64 -10.75 17.03 -1.69
CA THR A 64 -11.79 17.36 -2.64
C THR A 64 -12.67 16.13 -2.91
N PRO A 65 -13.79 16.24 -3.63
CA PRO A 65 -14.56 15.07 -4.07
C PRO A 65 -13.76 14.07 -4.93
N LYS A 66 -12.63 14.50 -5.49
CA LYS A 66 -11.77 13.68 -6.34
C LYS A 66 -10.44 13.30 -5.71
N ASP A 67 -9.97 14.05 -4.73
CA ASP A 67 -8.62 13.90 -4.20
C ASP A 67 -8.64 13.47 -2.73
N VAL A 68 -7.89 12.43 -2.43
CA VAL A 68 -7.81 11.83 -1.10
C VAL A 68 -6.36 11.74 -0.67
N LEU A 69 -6.07 12.10 0.57
CA LEU A 69 -4.84 11.73 1.26
C LEU A 69 -5.14 10.61 2.25
N SER A 70 -4.21 9.68 2.41
CA SER A 70 -4.31 8.65 3.43
C SER A 70 -3.03 8.51 4.25
N LEU A 71 -3.22 8.10 5.49
CA LEU A 71 -2.19 7.57 6.37
C LEU A 71 -2.55 6.13 6.67
N ASP A 72 -1.65 5.22 6.31
CA ASP A 72 -1.90 3.81 6.52
C ASP A 72 -0.84 3.25 7.48
N PHE A 73 -1.25 2.34 8.33
CA PHE A 73 -0.39 1.56 9.21
C PHE A 73 -0.51 0.10 8.84
N LYS A 74 0.62 -0.52 8.51
CA LYS A 74 0.69 -1.93 8.16
C LYS A 74 1.68 -2.65 9.07
N ARG A 75 1.28 -3.81 9.58
CA ARG A 75 2.15 -4.78 10.23
C ARG A 75 1.97 -6.13 9.56
N SER A 76 3.07 -6.85 9.35
CA SER A 76 3.01 -8.19 8.78
C SER A 76 4.29 -8.96 9.07
N ILE A 77 4.21 -10.29 8.91
CA ILE A 77 5.37 -11.19 8.91
C ILE A 77 5.38 -11.89 7.55
N TYR A 78 6.50 -11.79 6.86
CA TYR A 78 6.67 -12.43 5.57
C TYR A 78 7.77 -13.48 5.61
N SER A 79 7.44 -14.63 5.05
CA SER A 79 8.39 -15.71 4.78
C SER A 79 8.87 -15.67 3.33
N TRP A 80 8.47 -14.67 2.57
CA TRP A 80 8.71 -14.57 1.15
C TRP A 80 8.98 -13.12 0.70
N PRO A 81 9.92 -12.89 -0.26
CA PRO A 81 10.35 -11.54 -0.65
C PRO A 81 9.26 -10.62 -1.18
N ILE A 82 8.26 -11.17 -1.82
CA ILE A 82 7.15 -10.39 -2.42
C ILE A 82 5.89 -10.37 -1.56
N GLY A 83 6.02 -10.66 -0.28
CA GLY A 83 4.94 -10.54 0.68
C GLY A 83 4.13 -11.81 0.86
N ILE A 84 2.80 -11.72 0.75
CA ILE A 84 1.92 -12.88 0.94
C ILE A 84 1.94 -13.73 -0.33
N PRO A 85 2.36 -15.01 -0.26
CA PRO A 85 2.40 -15.87 -1.42
C PRO A 85 0.99 -16.22 -1.90
N PHE A 86 0.83 -16.34 -3.23
CA PHE A 86 -0.41 -16.77 -3.86
C PHE A 86 -0.16 -17.98 -4.79
N GLY A 87 -1.10 -18.92 -4.78
CA GLY A 87 -1.07 -20.05 -5.70
C GLY A 87 0.18 -20.92 -5.54
N PRO A 88 0.88 -21.26 -6.63
CA PRO A 88 1.99 -22.23 -6.60
C PRO A 88 3.15 -21.85 -5.69
N SER A 89 3.26 -20.60 -5.26
CA SER A 89 4.31 -20.18 -4.36
C SER A 89 4.17 -20.71 -2.94
N PHE A 90 2.97 -21.09 -2.52
CA PHE A 90 2.78 -21.83 -1.27
C PHE A 90 3.46 -23.20 -1.30
N ASP A 91 3.56 -23.79 -2.50
CA ASP A 91 4.05 -25.15 -2.71
C ASP A 91 5.55 -25.19 -3.03
N LYS A 92 6.24 -24.04 -3.06
CA LYS A 92 7.66 -23.94 -3.38
C LYS A 92 8.47 -23.36 -2.22
N PRO A 93 8.74 -24.14 -1.16
CA PRO A 93 9.49 -23.68 0.03
C PRO A 93 10.88 -23.12 -0.30
N GLY A 94 11.52 -23.60 -1.35
CA GLY A 94 12.83 -23.11 -1.80
C GLY A 94 12.87 -21.68 -2.30
N LEU A 95 11.71 -21.04 -2.44
CA LEU A 95 11.58 -19.60 -2.75
C LEU A 95 11.40 -18.74 -1.50
N ASN A 96 11.20 -19.35 -0.35
CA ASN A 96 11.05 -18.64 0.91
C ASN A 96 12.40 -18.15 1.44
N TYR A 97 12.34 -17.17 2.34
CA TYR A 97 13.49 -16.78 3.14
C TYR A 97 13.89 -17.93 4.08
N PRO A 98 15.17 -18.04 4.42
CA PRO A 98 15.62 -18.89 5.53
C PRO A 98 15.25 -18.21 6.86
N GLY A 99 13.95 -18.10 7.14
CA GLY A 99 13.39 -17.37 8.26
C GLY A 99 12.24 -16.43 7.87
N HIS A 100 12.11 -15.31 8.58
CA HIS A 100 10.99 -14.39 8.43
C HIS A 100 11.44 -12.94 8.46
N ALA A 101 10.76 -12.08 7.68
CA ALA A 101 10.85 -10.62 7.78
C ALA A 101 9.59 -10.08 8.47
N ARG A 102 9.74 -9.53 9.68
CA ARG A 102 8.67 -8.79 10.37
C ARG A 102 8.73 -7.34 9.95
N ILE A 103 7.61 -6.81 9.45
CA ILE A 103 7.52 -5.49 8.86
C ILE A 103 6.56 -4.63 9.68
N LEU A 104 6.98 -3.39 9.94
CA LEU A 104 6.13 -2.30 10.38
C LEU A 104 6.25 -1.19 9.34
N ALA A 105 5.12 -0.77 8.75
CA ALA A 105 5.15 0.12 7.61
C ALA A 105 4.13 1.26 7.71
N PRO A 106 4.51 2.42 8.28
CA PRO A 106 3.77 3.66 8.08
C PRO A 106 3.82 4.06 6.61
N THR A 107 2.68 4.48 6.08
CA THR A 107 2.49 4.74 4.66
C THR A 107 1.74 6.05 4.47
N ILE A 108 2.16 6.85 3.51
CA ILE A 108 1.43 8.02 3.05
C ILE A 108 0.91 7.71 1.65
N GLY A 109 -0.38 7.95 1.43
CA GLY A 109 -1.05 7.68 0.16
C GLY A 109 -1.74 8.92 -0.40
N TYR A 110 -1.78 8.99 -1.72
CA TYR A 110 -2.62 9.90 -2.47
C TYR A 110 -3.42 9.11 -3.50
N GLN A 111 -4.74 9.39 -3.57
CA GLN A 111 -5.67 8.76 -4.50
C GLN A 111 -6.47 9.83 -5.21
N ARG A 112 -6.66 9.66 -6.53
CA ARG A 112 -7.46 10.54 -7.35
C ARG A 112 -8.54 9.78 -8.09
N PHE A 113 -9.77 10.23 -7.92
CA PHE A 113 -10.93 9.77 -8.68
C PHE A 113 -11.04 10.52 -10.01
N TRP A 114 -11.15 9.79 -11.11
CA TRP A 114 -11.22 10.35 -12.44
C TRP A 114 -12.66 10.43 -12.94
N TRP A 115 -13.34 9.30 -12.97
CA TRP A 115 -14.68 9.19 -13.51
C TRP A 115 -15.44 8.03 -12.87
N LYS A 116 -16.68 8.29 -12.37
CA LYS A 116 -17.64 7.29 -11.85
C LYS A 116 -17.02 6.21 -10.91
N GLY A 117 -16.07 6.57 -10.09
CA GLY A 117 -15.43 5.63 -9.16
C GLY A 117 -14.11 5.04 -9.65
N VAL A 118 -13.72 5.22 -10.90
CA VAL A 118 -12.37 4.88 -11.37
C VAL A 118 -11.36 5.77 -10.68
N PHE A 119 -10.30 5.18 -10.14
CA PHE A 119 -9.25 5.92 -9.45
C PHE A 119 -7.85 5.41 -9.81
N THR A 120 -6.88 6.28 -9.60
CA THR A 120 -5.48 5.91 -9.47
C THR A 120 -4.99 6.32 -8.11
N SER A 121 -4.04 5.58 -7.55
CA SER A 121 -3.38 5.96 -6.30
C SER A 121 -1.88 5.69 -6.33
N VAL A 122 -1.16 6.42 -5.49
CA VAL A 122 0.25 6.18 -5.18
C VAL A 122 0.42 6.20 -3.66
N HIS A 123 1.14 5.20 -3.15
CA HIS A 123 1.43 5.07 -1.73
C HIS A 123 2.93 4.91 -1.53
N ALA A 124 3.52 5.73 -0.66
CA ALA A 124 4.90 5.61 -0.21
C ALA A 124 4.91 4.88 1.13
N LEU A 125 5.25 3.60 1.09
CA LEU A 125 5.25 2.70 2.23
C LEU A 125 6.68 2.56 2.75
N ASN A 126 6.91 3.02 3.99
CA ASN A 126 8.20 2.98 4.67
C ASN A 126 8.27 1.71 5.52
N ALA A 127 8.84 0.66 4.99
CA ALA A 127 8.92 -0.64 5.65
C ALA A 127 10.15 -0.73 6.54
N PHE A 128 9.96 -0.70 7.85
CA PHE A 128 10.98 -1.03 8.85
C PHE A 128 10.95 -2.55 9.07
N GLU A 129 12.03 -3.21 8.73
CA GLU A 129 12.12 -4.66 8.67
C GLU A 129 12.97 -5.18 9.83
N LYS A 130 12.47 -6.21 10.51
CA LYS A 130 13.22 -7.01 11.47
C LYS A 130 13.34 -8.42 10.92
N TYR A 131 14.56 -8.80 10.54
CA TYR A 131 14.85 -10.13 10.04
C TYR A 131 15.04 -11.11 11.20
N LEU A 132 14.42 -12.26 11.08
CA LEU A 132 14.43 -13.35 12.04
C LEU A 132 14.91 -14.63 11.33
N ASP A 133 15.69 -15.47 12.01
CA ASP A 133 16.03 -16.82 11.55
C ASP A 133 14.84 -17.79 11.69
N GLU A 134 15.03 -19.04 11.31
CA GLU A 134 14.04 -20.12 11.45
C GLU A 134 13.62 -20.35 12.91
N ASN A 135 14.50 -20.07 13.87
CA ASN A 135 14.25 -20.16 15.30
C ASN A 135 13.64 -18.88 15.90
N LYS A 136 13.21 -17.94 15.04
CA LYS A 136 12.65 -16.63 15.41
C LYS A 136 13.62 -15.73 16.17
N ARG A 137 14.93 -15.98 16.11
CA ARG A 137 15.96 -15.11 16.67
C ARG A 137 16.25 -13.97 15.71
N LYS A 138 16.43 -12.77 16.24
CA LYS A 138 16.75 -11.60 15.44
C LYS A 138 18.16 -11.72 14.84
N ILE A 139 18.27 -11.59 13.51
CA ILE A 139 19.54 -11.59 12.77
C ILE A 139 19.89 -10.24 12.16
N GLY A 140 18.94 -9.30 12.08
CA GLY A 140 19.21 -7.97 11.56
C GLY A 140 17.98 -7.08 11.53
N ASN A 141 18.20 -5.81 11.17
CA ASN A 141 17.15 -4.87 10.80
C ASN A 141 17.43 -4.34 9.40
N GLY A 142 16.39 -4.00 8.69
CA GLY A 142 16.48 -3.38 7.37
C GLY A 142 15.43 -2.29 7.17
N TYR A 143 15.51 -1.68 6.03
CA TYR A 143 14.53 -0.69 5.58
C TYR A 143 14.30 -0.84 4.10
N THR A 144 13.04 -0.83 3.69
CA THR A 144 12.64 -0.81 2.29
C THR A 144 11.61 0.30 2.06
N LEU A 145 11.83 1.12 1.04
CA LEU A 145 10.82 2.04 0.54
C LEU A 145 10.07 1.36 -0.60
N TYR A 146 8.76 1.14 -0.42
CA TYR A 146 7.89 0.69 -1.50
C TYR A 146 7.07 1.86 -2.03
N LEU A 147 7.05 2.00 -3.35
CA LEU A 147 6.12 2.85 -4.07
C LEU A 147 5.06 1.95 -4.70
N ASN A 148 3.84 2.05 -4.19
CA ASN A 148 2.72 1.24 -4.66
C ASN A 148 1.79 2.11 -5.51
N PHE A 149 1.61 1.72 -6.75
CA PHE A 149 0.71 2.36 -7.71
C PHE A 149 -0.50 1.46 -7.91
N HIS A 150 -1.70 2.04 -7.93
CA HIS A 150 -2.92 1.27 -8.19
C HIS A 150 -3.78 1.97 -9.24
N LEU A 151 -4.43 1.14 -10.05
CA LEU A 151 -5.58 1.52 -10.88
C LEU A 151 -6.76 0.66 -10.41
N GLY A 152 -7.84 1.29 -10.00
CA GLY A 152 -8.96 0.58 -9.40
C GLY A 152 -10.29 1.27 -9.60
N TYR A 153 -11.30 0.66 -9.00
CA TYR A 153 -12.67 1.14 -9.03
C TYR A 153 -13.28 1.11 -7.62
N GLN A 154 -13.90 2.21 -7.18
CA GLN A 154 -14.60 2.27 -5.90
C GLN A 154 -16.07 1.91 -6.07
N LEU A 155 -16.48 0.80 -5.48
CA LEU A 155 -17.86 0.39 -5.30
C LEU A 155 -18.38 0.97 -3.98
N LYS A 156 -19.56 1.59 -3.98
CA LYS A 156 -20.15 2.22 -2.82
C LYS A 156 -21.45 1.52 -2.44
N PHE A 157 -21.64 1.29 -1.14
CA PHE A 157 -22.78 0.57 -0.58
C PHE A 157 -23.41 1.36 0.59
N PHE A 158 -24.63 1.03 0.93
CA PHE A 158 -25.35 1.56 2.11
C PHE A 158 -25.34 3.10 2.18
N LYS A 159 -25.80 3.76 1.10
CA LYS A 159 -25.82 5.23 0.99
C LYS A 159 -24.43 5.83 1.23
N ASN A 160 -23.42 5.30 0.57
CA ASN A 160 -22.01 5.72 0.65
C ASN A 160 -21.34 5.52 2.04
N ARG A 161 -21.93 4.74 2.95
CA ARG A 161 -21.28 4.45 4.24
C ARG A 161 -20.14 3.46 4.13
N PHE A 162 -20.28 2.45 3.30
CA PHE A 162 -19.27 1.44 3.03
C PHE A 162 -18.76 1.55 1.60
N PHE A 163 -17.48 1.32 1.40
CA PHE A 163 -16.90 1.19 0.08
C PHE A 163 -15.97 -0.02 -0.02
N PHE A 164 -15.83 -0.53 -1.24
CA PHE A 164 -14.90 -1.59 -1.61
C PHE A 164 -14.14 -1.16 -2.86
N GLU A 165 -12.82 -1.36 -2.87
CA GLU A 165 -11.91 -0.90 -3.92
C GLU A 165 -11.08 -2.05 -4.48
N PRO A 166 -11.60 -2.83 -5.45
CA PRO A 166 -10.78 -3.71 -6.26
C PRO A 166 -9.85 -2.88 -7.15
N ALA A 167 -8.59 -3.31 -7.24
CA ALA A 167 -7.56 -2.64 -8.01
C ALA A 167 -6.54 -3.63 -8.58
N ILE A 168 -5.83 -3.20 -9.61
CA ILE A 168 -4.55 -3.77 -10.01
C ILE A 168 -3.47 -2.82 -9.53
N GLY A 169 -2.48 -3.35 -8.85
CA GLY A 169 -1.37 -2.59 -8.30
C GLY A 169 -0.02 -3.04 -8.86
N CYS A 170 0.91 -2.09 -8.89
CA CYS A 170 2.32 -2.32 -9.11
C CYS A 170 3.08 -1.81 -7.90
N SER A 171 3.82 -2.68 -7.25
CA SER A 171 4.75 -2.33 -6.17
C SER A 171 6.16 -2.25 -6.74
N TYR A 172 6.83 -1.14 -6.49
CA TYR A 172 8.22 -0.91 -6.87
C TYR A 172 9.02 -0.48 -5.64
N TRP A 173 10.22 -1.05 -5.44
CA TRP A 173 11.07 -0.68 -4.30
C TRP A 173 12.44 -0.18 -4.75
N PRO A 174 12.56 1.16 -4.88
CA PRO A 174 13.80 1.81 -5.30
C PRO A 174 14.91 1.76 -4.25
N VAL A 175 14.55 1.61 -2.98
CA VAL A 175 15.50 1.61 -1.87
C VAL A 175 15.26 0.39 -1.01
N ARG A 176 16.35 -0.36 -0.77
CA ARG A 176 16.39 -1.47 0.17
C ARG A 176 17.76 -1.51 0.83
N THR A 177 17.79 -1.56 2.16
CA THR A 177 19.03 -1.48 2.93
C THR A 177 19.13 -2.60 3.96
N HIS A 178 20.38 -2.98 4.28
CA HIS A 178 20.71 -3.87 5.38
C HIS A 178 20.02 -5.25 5.34
N VAL A 179 19.82 -5.80 4.13
CA VAL A 179 19.33 -7.17 3.97
C VAL A 179 20.41 -8.14 4.45
N PRO A 180 20.11 -9.08 5.38
CA PRO A 180 21.06 -10.09 5.82
C PRO A 180 21.56 -10.95 4.66
N GLU A 181 22.83 -11.41 4.73
CA GLU A 181 23.44 -12.18 3.64
C GLU A 181 22.66 -13.46 3.31
N SER A 182 22.14 -14.14 4.34
CA SER A 182 21.30 -15.33 4.16
C SER A 182 20.01 -15.07 3.36
N PHE A 183 19.49 -13.83 3.36
CA PHE A 183 18.29 -13.45 2.61
C PHE A 183 18.60 -12.95 1.21
N LYS A 184 19.80 -12.40 0.96
CA LYS A 184 20.19 -11.82 -0.34
C LYS A 184 20.12 -12.82 -1.49
N SER A 185 20.42 -14.09 -1.25
CA SER A 185 20.36 -15.13 -2.28
C SER A 185 18.94 -15.35 -2.82
N VAL A 186 17.95 -15.16 -1.96
CA VAL A 186 16.53 -15.24 -2.34
C VAL A 186 16.09 -13.93 -3.02
N GLU A 187 16.49 -12.78 -2.47
CA GLU A 187 16.18 -11.46 -3.02
C GLU A 187 16.64 -11.27 -4.46
N LYS A 188 17.87 -11.71 -4.79
CA LYS A 188 18.45 -11.61 -6.13
C LYS A 188 17.65 -12.34 -7.22
N LYS A 189 16.75 -13.24 -6.86
CA LYS A 189 15.89 -13.97 -7.79
C LYS A 189 14.69 -13.15 -8.27
N TRP A 190 14.43 -11.99 -7.67
CA TRP A 190 13.26 -11.18 -7.92
C TRP A 190 13.63 -9.80 -8.48
N ASN A 191 12.78 -9.31 -9.39
CA ASN A 191 12.87 -7.92 -9.85
C ASN A 191 12.45 -6.97 -8.72
N ASN A 192 12.86 -5.69 -8.82
CA ASN A 192 12.49 -4.65 -7.86
C ASN A 192 11.03 -4.17 -8.02
N TYR A 193 10.20 -4.94 -8.70
CA TYR A 193 8.77 -4.66 -8.87
C TYR A 193 7.98 -5.95 -9.02
N PHE A 194 6.70 -5.89 -8.69
CA PHE A 194 5.73 -6.93 -9.03
C PHE A 194 4.32 -6.34 -9.17
N ILE A 195 3.48 -7.06 -9.94
CA ILE A 195 2.08 -6.70 -10.14
C ILE A 195 1.21 -7.61 -9.27
N GLN A 196 0.24 -7.01 -8.58
CA GLN A 196 -0.64 -7.73 -7.68
C GLN A 196 -2.07 -7.17 -7.73
N PRO A 197 -3.09 -7.98 -7.44
CA PRO A 197 -4.41 -7.45 -7.15
C PRO A 197 -4.40 -6.67 -5.85
N GLY A 198 -5.25 -5.65 -5.75
CA GLY A 198 -5.51 -4.89 -4.53
C GLY A 198 -6.98 -4.98 -4.16
N PHE A 199 -7.29 -5.14 -2.88
CA PHE A 199 -8.66 -5.23 -2.38
C PHE A 199 -8.75 -4.46 -1.06
N ASN A 200 -9.07 -3.18 -1.14
CA ASN A 200 -9.30 -2.35 0.03
C ASN A 200 -10.79 -2.19 0.29
N PHE A 201 -11.13 -1.93 1.53
CA PHE A 201 -12.48 -1.59 1.94
C PHE A 201 -12.44 -0.56 3.06
N GLY A 202 -13.56 0.15 3.26
CA GLY A 202 -13.62 1.12 4.35
C GLY A 202 -15.01 1.66 4.60
N PHE A 203 -15.08 2.44 5.67
CA PHE A 203 -16.29 3.12 6.14
C PHE A 203 -16.06 4.62 6.16
N ASN A 204 -16.99 5.35 5.57
CA ASN A 204 -17.04 6.80 5.60
C ASN A 204 -17.65 7.27 6.92
N ILE A 205 -16.98 8.20 7.60
CA ILE A 205 -17.35 8.74 8.92
C ILE A 205 -17.45 10.25 8.90
#